data_8576f7f7d4f4db628fd3e6be15cc5a45
#
_entry.id   8576f7f7d4f4db628fd3e6be15cc5a45
#
_cell.length_a   1.000
_cell.length_b   1.000
_cell.length_c   1.000
_cell.angle_alpha   90.00
_cell.angle_beta   90.00
_cell.angle_gamma   90.00
#
_symmetry.space_group_name_H-M   'P 1'
#
loop_
_entity.id
_entity.type
_entity.pdbx_description
1 polymer ?
#
loop_
_entity_poly.entity_id
_entity_poly.type
_entity_poly.pdbx_seq_one_letter_code
_entity_poly.pdbx_strand_id
1 'polypeptide(L)'
;SKIKQIASGRFGVTPSYLVNAEVLQIKIAQGAKPGEGGQLPGTKVDPYIAKLRHSKPGVTLISPPPHHDIYSIEDLAQLIHDLKQINDQAMVSVKLVSEPGVGIVAAGVVKANADFITISGHDGGTGASPISSIRHAGSPWEIGMHEVQNILLESNLRSMVKLQTDGGLKVGLDVIKAAIFGADSFGFGTAPMIAMGCKYLRICHLNNCATGVATQHIKIIDKQFDGEVEKVRNYFLFVAQEVREYLAQL
;
A
#
# COMPACT_ATOMS: atom_id res chain seq x y z
N SER A 1 3.05 11.34 -9.05
CA SER A 1 3.51 10.38 -8.04
C SER A 1 4.64 9.54 -8.60
N LYS A 2 5.68 9.36 -7.81
CA LYS A 2 6.85 8.52 -8.18
C LYS A 2 6.50 7.03 -8.12
N ILE A 3 5.68 6.61 -7.16
CA ILE A 3 5.19 5.25 -7.03
C ILE A 3 3.77 5.20 -7.55
N LYS A 4 3.50 4.32 -8.52
CA LYS A 4 2.16 4.12 -9.08
C LYS A 4 1.68 2.70 -8.84
N GLN A 5 0.52 2.60 -8.19
CA GLN A 5 -0.08 1.30 -7.92
C GLN A 5 -0.79 0.77 -9.16
N ILE A 6 -0.56 -0.51 -9.44
CA ILE A 6 -1.11 -1.23 -10.58
C ILE A 6 -2.31 -2.05 -10.12
N ALA A 7 -3.42 -1.85 -10.82
CA ALA A 7 -4.56 -2.73 -10.85
C ALA A 7 -4.77 -3.19 -12.30
N SER A 8 -5.93 -3.75 -12.66
CA SER A 8 -6.21 -4.12 -14.05
C SER A 8 -6.49 -2.89 -14.92
N GLY A 9 -6.44 -3.04 -16.23
CA GLY A 9 -6.84 -1.99 -17.19
C GLY A 9 -8.26 -1.48 -16.95
N ARG A 10 -9.14 -2.30 -16.33
CA ARG A 10 -10.49 -1.90 -15.89
C ARG A 10 -10.49 -0.77 -14.88
N PHE A 11 -9.38 -0.53 -14.20
CA PHE A 11 -9.22 0.54 -13.21
C PHE A 11 -8.34 1.69 -13.68
N GLY A 12 -8.17 1.85 -14.99
CA GLY A 12 -7.50 2.99 -15.59
C GLY A 12 -5.98 2.87 -15.63
N VAL A 13 -5.44 1.66 -15.58
CA VAL A 13 -4.02 1.41 -15.86
C VAL A 13 -3.81 1.46 -17.37
N THR A 14 -3.05 2.45 -17.82
CA THR A 14 -2.75 2.70 -19.24
C THR A 14 -1.23 2.86 -19.42
N PRO A 15 -0.69 2.68 -20.64
CA PRO A 15 0.73 2.94 -20.89
C PRO A 15 1.18 4.34 -20.46
N SER A 16 0.39 5.37 -20.74
CA SER A 16 0.69 6.75 -20.31
C SER A 16 0.72 6.93 -18.79
N TYR A 17 -0.03 6.10 -18.05
CA TYR A 17 0.04 6.07 -16.60
C TYR A 17 1.35 5.44 -16.12
N LEU A 18 1.86 4.41 -16.81
CA LEU A 18 3.00 3.60 -16.39
C LEU A 18 4.36 4.26 -16.66
N VAL A 19 4.52 4.90 -17.84
CA VAL A 19 5.83 5.42 -18.30
C VAL A 19 6.44 6.53 -17.44
N ASN A 20 5.66 7.19 -16.60
CA ASN A 20 6.12 8.28 -15.72
C ASN A 20 6.32 7.83 -14.25
N ALA A 21 6.48 6.55 -13.99
CA ALA A 21 6.71 6.03 -12.66
C ALA A 21 8.20 5.71 -12.42
N GLU A 22 8.67 5.89 -11.18
CA GLU A 22 9.93 5.36 -10.70
C GLU A 22 9.76 3.95 -10.11
N VAL A 23 8.56 3.66 -9.56
CA VAL A 23 8.17 2.34 -9.06
C VAL A 23 6.75 2.02 -9.52
N LEU A 24 6.58 0.85 -10.09
CA LEU A 24 5.31 0.25 -10.45
C LEU A 24 4.95 -0.82 -9.41
N GLN A 25 3.91 -0.57 -8.59
CA GLN A 25 3.54 -1.48 -7.51
C GLN A 25 2.30 -2.29 -7.87
N ILE A 26 2.47 -3.59 -8.07
CA ILE A 26 1.36 -4.53 -8.23
C ILE A 26 0.73 -4.79 -6.86
N LYS A 27 -0.53 -4.44 -6.68
CA LYS A 27 -1.25 -4.68 -5.43
C LYS A 27 -2.03 -5.98 -5.52
N ILE A 28 -1.63 -6.97 -4.76
CA ILE A 28 -2.35 -8.25 -4.68
C ILE A 28 -3.58 -8.11 -3.76
N ALA A 29 -3.37 -7.60 -2.53
CA ALA A 29 -4.44 -7.43 -1.54
C ALA A 29 -4.14 -6.27 -0.59
N GLN A 30 -4.97 -6.08 0.44
CA GLN A 30 -4.82 -5.06 1.49
C GLN A 30 -4.74 -5.73 2.86
N GLY A 31 -3.78 -5.32 3.69
CA GLY A 31 -3.54 -5.91 5.01
C GLY A 31 -4.74 -5.85 5.96
N ALA A 32 -5.50 -4.75 5.93
CA ALA A 32 -6.68 -4.58 6.80
C ALA A 32 -7.86 -5.50 6.44
N LYS A 33 -7.88 -6.06 5.24
CA LYS A 33 -8.97 -6.92 4.76
C LYS A 33 -8.46 -7.96 3.77
N PRO A 34 -7.56 -8.86 4.19
CA PRO A 34 -7.10 -9.94 3.34
C PRO A 34 -8.30 -10.78 2.89
N GLY A 35 -8.34 -11.17 1.63
CA GLY A 35 -9.42 -11.98 1.09
C GLY A 35 -10.73 -11.24 0.75
N GLU A 36 -10.95 -10.00 1.18
CA GLU A 36 -12.20 -9.26 0.87
C GLU A 36 -12.14 -8.46 -0.44
N GLY A 37 -10.96 -8.20 -0.95
CA GLY A 37 -10.76 -7.37 -2.15
C GLY A 37 -10.90 -5.87 -1.92
N GLY A 38 -10.86 -5.13 -3.03
CA GLY A 38 -11.01 -3.67 -3.06
C GLY A 38 -12.47 -3.26 -3.17
N GLN A 39 -12.82 -2.15 -2.52
CA GLN A 39 -14.12 -1.52 -2.64
C GLN A 39 -13.99 0.00 -2.73
N LEU A 40 -14.72 0.61 -3.66
CA LEU A 40 -14.91 2.05 -3.73
C LEU A 40 -16.43 2.34 -3.67
N PRO A 41 -16.91 2.96 -2.58
CA PRO A 41 -18.35 3.27 -2.45
C PRO A 41 -18.84 4.15 -3.58
N GLY A 42 -20.08 3.91 -4.05
CA GLY A 42 -20.69 4.67 -5.14
C GLY A 42 -20.69 6.18 -4.89
N THR A 43 -20.84 6.61 -3.64
CA THR A 43 -20.76 8.03 -3.22
C THR A 43 -19.42 8.70 -3.52
N LYS A 44 -18.35 7.92 -3.73
CA LYS A 44 -17.01 8.40 -4.13
C LYS A 44 -16.77 8.29 -5.63
N VAL A 45 -17.69 7.68 -6.39
CA VAL A 45 -17.58 7.50 -7.84
C VAL A 45 -18.28 8.66 -8.53
N ASP A 46 -17.58 9.78 -8.65
CA ASP A 46 -17.99 10.93 -9.43
C ASP A 46 -17.84 10.67 -10.94
N PRO A 47 -18.27 11.58 -11.84
CA PRO A 47 -18.12 11.41 -13.28
C PRO A 47 -16.67 11.20 -13.75
N TYR A 48 -15.69 11.81 -13.08
CA TYR A 48 -14.29 11.68 -13.42
C TYR A 48 -13.76 10.28 -13.04
N ILE A 49 -14.03 9.83 -11.82
CA ILE A 49 -13.66 8.48 -11.36
C ILE A 49 -14.37 7.41 -12.19
N ALA A 50 -15.66 7.60 -12.49
CA ALA A 50 -16.43 6.69 -13.34
C ALA A 50 -15.80 6.53 -14.73
N LYS A 51 -15.39 7.62 -15.35
CA LYS A 51 -14.69 7.60 -16.65
C LYS A 51 -13.38 6.81 -16.56
N LEU A 52 -12.54 7.07 -15.55
CA LEU A 52 -11.27 6.35 -15.33
C LEU A 52 -11.46 4.85 -15.08
N ARG A 53 -12.58 4.49 -14.44
CA ARG A 53 -12.89 3.10 -14.05
C ARG A 53 -13.79 2.38 -15.04
N HIS A 54 -14.07 2.97 -16.19
CA HIS A 54 -14.97 2.43 -17.21
C HIS A 54 -16.34 2.01 -16.65
N SER A 55 -16.91 2.85 -15.76
CA SER A 55 -18.15 2.61 -15.03
C SER A 55 -19.10 3.81 -15.10
N LYS A 56 -20.20 3.75 -14.36
CA LYS A 56 -21.18 4.83 -14.24
C LYS A 56 -21.02 5.58 -12.91
N PRO A 57 -21.24 6.91 -12.88
CA PRO A 57 -21.26 7.66 -11.62
C PRO A 57 -22.26 7.09 -10.62
N GLY A 58 -21.88 7.08 -9.35
CA GLY A 58 -22.73 6.59 -8.26
C GLY A 58 -22.77 5.07 -8.07
N VAL A 59 -22.13 4.30 -8.95
CA VAL A 59 -22.07 2.84 -8.84
C VAL A 59 -20.87 2.42 -7.99
N THR A 60 -21.12 1.60 -6.96
CA THR A 60 -20.04 1.02 -6.13
C THR A 60 -19.16 0.11 -6.97
N LEU A 61 -17.84 0.29 -6.88
CA LEU A 61 -16.85 -0.54 -7.56
C LEU A 61 -16.25 -1.54 -6.59
N ILE A 62 -16.22 -2.80 -7.02
CA ILE A 62 -15.66 -3.92 -6.26
C ILE A 62 -14.60 -4.61 -7.13
N SER A 63 -13.47 -4.93 -6.52
CA SER A 63 -12.42 -5.75 -7.15
C SER A 63 -12.12 -6.97 -6.30
N PRO A 64 -11.96 -8.15 -6.92
CA PRO A 64 -11.66 -9.37 -6.18
C PRO A 64 -10.24 -9.32 -5.58
N PRO A 65 -9.96 -10.07 -4.53
CA PRO A 65 -8.63 -10.49 -4.12
C PRO A 65 -8.34 -11.87 -4.75
N PRO A 66 -7.18 -12.11 -5.28
CA PRO A 66 -6.16 -11.15 -5.69
C PRO A 66 -6.62 -10.32 -6.90
N HIS A 67 -5.72 -9.57 -7.49
CA HIS A 67 -5.90 -8.82 -8.73
C HIS A 67 -6.62 -9.64 -9.82
N HIS A 68 -7.53 -9.03 -10.60
CA HIS A 68 -8.36 -9.72 -11.62
C HIS A 68 -7.60 -10.58 -12.63
N ASP A 69 -6.37 -10.20 -12.95
CA ASP A 69 -5.62 -10.79 -14.06
C ASP A 69 -4.50 -11.71 -13.54
N ILE A 70 -4.46 -12.01 -12.22
CA ILE A 70 -3.44 -12.82 -11.58
C ILE A 70 -4.11 -13.98 -10.84
N TYR A 71 -3.93 -15.18 -11.35
CA TYR A 71 -4.46 -16.44 -10.78
C TYR A 71 -3.35 -17.41 -10.37
N SER A 72 -2.11 -17.14 -10.81
CA SER A 72 -0.93 -17.95 -10.49
C SER A 72 0.32 -17.10 -10.38
N ILE A 73 1.42 -17.68 -9.93
CA ILE A 73 2.72 -17.01 -9.89
C ILE A 73 3.25 -16.74 -11.30
N GLU A 74 2.89 -17.55 -12.27
CA GLU A 74 3.25 -17.39 -13.68
C GLU A 74 2.55 -16.18 -14.30
N ASP A 75 1.28 -15.95 -14.00
CA ASP A 75 0.55 -14.75 -14.42
C ASP A 75 1.21 -13.49 -13.83
N LEU A 76 1.64 -13.56 -12.55
CA LEU A 76 2.35 -12.46 -11.92
C LEU A 76 3.71 -12.22 -12.59
N ALA A 77 4.45 -13.28 -12.90
CA ALA A 77 5.73 -13.19 -13.60
C ALA A 77 5.58 -12.55 -14.98
N GLN A 78 4.53 -12.91 -15.73
CA GLN A 78 4.20 -12.31 -17.01
C GLN A 78 3.88 -10.82 -16.84
N LEU A 79 3.07 -10.45 -15.86
CA LEU A 79 2.75 -9.04 -15.62
C LEU A 79 3.99 -8.22 -15.23
N ILE A 80 4.87 -8.76 -14.39
CA ILE A 80 6.15 -8.11 -14.04
C ILE A 80 6.99 -7.90 -15.30
N HIS A 81 7.09 -8.92 -16.17
CA HIS A 81 7.80 -8.82 -17.43
C HIS A 81 7.22 -7.71 -18.31
N ASP A 82 5.92 -7.70 -18.52
CA ASP A 82 5.23 -6.73 -19.37
C ASP A 82 5.40 -5.29 -18.85
N LEU A 83 5.33 -5.09 -17.53
CA LEU A 83 5.58 -3.78 -16.93
C LEU A 83 7.02 -3.29 -17.15
N LYS A 84 8.00 -4.19 -17.06
CA LYS A 84 9.40 -3.87 -17.36
C LYS A 84 9.63 -3.59 -18.84
N GLN A 85 8.84 -4.16 -19.76
CA GLN A 85 8.90 -3.80 -21.18
C GLN A 85 8.30 -2.42 -21.47
N ILE A 86 7.26 -2.01 -20.72
CA ILE A 86 6.62 -0.69 -20.88
C ILE A 86 7.48 0.43 -20.29
N ASN A 87 8.12 0.17 -19.15
CA ASN A 87 8.98 1.14 -18.46
C ASN A 87 10.17 0.40 -17.82
N ASP A 88 11.25 0.29 -18.58
CA ASP A 88 12.48 -0.40 -18.20
C ASP A 88 13.30 0.34 -17.13
N GLN A 89 13.00 1.62 -16.88
CA GLN A 89 13.65 2.43 -15.84
C GLN A 89 12.95 2.30 -14.48
N ALA A 90 11.71 1.83 -14.44
CA ALA A 90 10.97 1.69 -13.21
C ALA A 90 11.27 0.36 -12.50
N MET A 91 11.44 0.40 -11.19
CA MET A 91 11.40 -0.81 -10.37
C MET A 91 9.97 -1.37 -10.32
N VAL A 92 9.85 -2.70 -10.36
CA VAL A 92 8.56 -3.37 -10.18
C VAL A 92 8.46 -3.91 -8.75
N SER A 93 7.46 -3.43 -8.03
CA SER A 93 7.15 -3.82 -6.66
C SER A 93 5.91 -4.70 -6.62
N VAL A 94 5.89 -5.69 -5.72
CA VAL A 94 4.70 -6.49 -5.44
C VAL A 94 4.29 -6.29 -3.99
N LYS A 95 3.04 -5.86 -3.78
CA LYS A 95 2.47 -5.69 -2.43
C LYS A 95 1.68 -6.94 -2.04
N LEU A 96 2.20 -7.61 -1.02
CA LEU A 96 1.62 -8.79 -0.37
C LEU A 96 1.03 -8.41 0.99
N VAL A 97 0.28 -9.32 1.58
CA VAL A 97 -0.33 -9.17 2.90
C VAL A 97 0.37 -10.07 3.89
N SER A 98 0.53 -9.60 5.13
CA SER A 98 0.99 -10.41 6.25
C SER A 98 -0.07 -11.45 6.59
N GLU A 99 0.13 -12.67 6.09
CA GLU A 99 -0.70 -13.84 6.33
C GLU A 99 0.17 -15.11 6.32
N PRO A 100 -0.26 -16.22 6.93
CA PRO A 100 0.53 -17.45 6.94
C PRO A 100 0.84 -17.93 5.52
N GLY A 101 2.09 -18.30 5.26
CA GLY A 101 2.56 -18.76 3.94
C GLY A 101 3.07 -17.64 3.03
N VAL A 102 3.02 -16.37 3.44
CA VAL A 102 3.49 -15.24 2.64
C VAL A 102 4.96 -15.32 2.26
N GLY A 103 5.79 -15.98 3.08
CA GLY A 103 7.21 -16.22 2.79
C GLY A 103 7.44 -17.03 1.52
N ILE A 104 6.65 -18.10 1.32
CA ILE A 104 6.74 -18.93 0.11
C ILE A 104 6.27 -18.14 -1.12
N VAL A 105 5.19 -17.37 -0.97
CA VAL A 105 4.70 -16.48 -2.03
C VAL A 105 5.78 -15.46 -2.40
N ALA A 106 6.42 -14.84 -1.40
CA ALA A 106 7.51 -13.89 -1.60
C ALA A 106 8.70 -14.50 -2.36
N ALA A 107 9.09 -15.73 -2.04
CA ALA A 107 10.13 -16.44 -2.79
C ALA A 107 9.75 -16.64 -4.26
N GLY A 108 8.49 -16.95 -4.55
CA GLY A 108 7.97 -17.01 -5.91
C GLY A 108 8.04 -15.65 -6.62
N VAL A 109 7.68 -14.57 -5.92
CA VAL A 109 7.74 -13.18 -6.43
C VAL A 109 9.17 -12.76 -6.77
N VAL A 110 10.16 -13.13 -5.93
CA VAL A 110 11.58 -12.88 -6.25
C VAL A 110 12.00 -13.63 -7.51
N LYS A 111 11.63 -14.91 -7.62
CA LYS A 111 11.93 -15.72 -8.83
C LYS A 111 11.21 -15.20 -10.07
N ALA A 112 10.08 -14.52 -9.92
CA ALA A 112 9.38 -13.80 -10.98
C ALA A 112 10.06 -12.46 -11.36
N ASN A 113 11.23 -12.16 -10.79
CA ASN A 113 12.06 -10.99 -11.10
C ASN A 113 11.45 -9.64 -10.65
N ALA A 114 10.72 -9.61 -9.53
CA ALA A 114 10.35 -8.38 -8.87
C ALA A 114 11.57 -7.74 -8.18
N ASP A 115 11.65 -6.41 -8.20
CA ASP A 115 12.76 -5.66 -7.60
C ASP A 115 12.49 -5.34 -6.12
N PHE A 116 11.20 -5.36 -5.74
CA PHE A 116 10.76 -4.85 -4.45
C PHE A 116 9.52 -5.63 -3.94
N ILE A 117 9.47 -5.98 -2.68
CA ILE A 117 8.30 -6.60 -2.06
C ILE A 117 7.85 -5.76 -0.87
N THR A 118 6.56 -5.44 -0.81
CA THR A 118 5.95 -4.78 0.35
C THR A 118 5.09 -5.77 1.11
N ILE A 119 5.35 -5.93 2.40
CA ILE A 119 4.53 -6.74 3.32
C ILE A 119 3.63 -5.80 4.12
N SER A 120 2.32 -5.92 3.91
CA SER A 120 1.31 -5.05 4.52
C SER A 120 0.65 -5.69 5.72
N GLY A 121 0.72 -5.03 6.87
CA GLY A 121 0.04 -5.45 8.10
C GLY A 121 -1.43 -5.02 8.16
N HIS A 122 -2.15 -5.48 9.20
CA HIS A 122 -3.59 -5.26 9.41
C HIS A 122 -4.03 -3.79 9.47
N ASP A 123 -3.15 -2.86 9.80
CA ASP A 123 -3.42 -1.42 9.78
C ASP A 123 -3.25 -0.79 8.38
N GLY A 124 -2.84 -1.58 7.38
CA GLY A 124 -2.63 -1.12 6.00
C GLY A 124 -3.89 -1.22 5.14
N GLY A 125 -4.24 -0.12 4.43
CA GLY A 125 -5.36 -0.13 3.48
C GLY A 125 -6.75 0.02 4.11
N THR A 126 -6.85 0.75 5.20
CA THR A 126 -8.10 0.89 5.99
C THR A 126 -9.11 1.88 5.43
N GLY A 127 -8.78 2.65 4.41
CA GLY A 127 -9.59 3.79 3.93
C GLY A 127 -11.00 3.47 3.43
N ALA A 128 -11.25 2.25 2.95
CA ALA A 128 -12.57 1.79 2.52
C ALA A 128 -13.02 0.51 3.24
N SER A 129 -12.33 0.14 4.32
CA SER A 129 -12.63 -1.07 5.07
C SER A 129 -13.67 -0.81 6.15
N PRO A 130 -14.64 -1.73 6.38
CA PRO A 130 -15.55 -1.65 7.51
C PRO A 130 -14.77 -1.84 8.82
N ILE A 131 -15.30 -1.32 9.92
CA ILE A 131 -14.63 -1.36 11.23
C ILE A 131 -14.41 -2.78 11.74
N SER A 132 -15.28 -3.71 11.38
CA SER A 132 -15.16 -5.14 11.71
C SER A 132 -13.91 -5.76 11.08
N SER A 133 -13.67 -5.51 9.78
CA SER A 133 -12.46 -6.00 9.10
C SER A 133 -11.19 -5.38 9.69
N ILE A 134 -11.18 -4.07 9.93
CA ILE A 134 -10.03 -3.37 10.52
C ILE A 134 -9.65 -3.98 11.89
N ARG A 135 -10.63 -4.40 12.67
CA ARG A 135 -10.37 -4.93 14.03
C ARG A 135 -10.04 -6.41 14.06
N HIS A 136 -10.47 -7.20 13.08
CA HIS A 136 -10.49 -8.66 13.23
C HIS A 136 -9.93 -9.45 12.05
N ALA A 137 -9.68 -8.84 10.88
CA ALA A 137 -9.40 -9.61 9.67
C ALA A 137 -7.92 -9.79 9.35
N GLY A 138 -7.03 -8.87 9.69
CA GLY A 138 -5.63 -8.91 9.27
C GLY A 138 -4.66 -9.34 10.36
N SER A 139 -3.43 -9.62 9.97
CA SER A 139 -2.32 -9.97 10.87
C SER A 139 -1.31 -8.79 11.00
N PRO A 140 -0.57 -8.71 12.13
CA PRO A 140 0.52 -7.75 12.27
C PRO A 140 1.58 -7.92 11.18
N TRP A 141 2.17 -6.81 10.72
CA TRP A 141 3.22 -6.86 9.69
C TRP A 141 4.47 -7.62 10.17
N GLU A 142 4.75 -7.62 11.46
CA GLU A 142 5.89 -8.28 12.08
C GLU A 142 5.92 -9.78 11.76
N ILE A 143 4.78 -10.45 11.81
CA ILE A 143 4.66 -11.89 11.54
C ILE A 143 5.02 -12.18 10.09
N GLY A 144 4.40 -11.49 9.14
CA GLY A 144 4.66 -11.70 7.71
C GLY A 144 6.08 -11.28 7.31
N MET A 145 6.60 -10.21 7.90
CA MET A 145 7.96 -9.76 7.62
C MET A 145 9.00 -10.75 8.10
N HIS A 146 8.82 -11.30 9.31
CA HIS A 146 9.68 -12.34 9.85
C HIS A 146 9.68 -13.60 8.98
N GLU A 147 8.51 -14.08 8.58
CA GLU A 147 8.38 -15.24 7.70
C GLU A 147 9.09 -15.02 6.37
N VAL A 148 8.85 -13.87 5.71
CA VAL A 148 9.47 -13.52 4.43
C VAL A 148 10.98 -13.43 4.55
N GLN A 149 11.50 -12.74 5.57
CA GLN A 149 12.93 -12.59 5.79
C GLN A 149 13.60 -13.96 5.94
N ASN A 150 13.04 -14.87 6.76
CA ASN A 150 13.62 -16.19 6.99
C ASN A 150 13.59 -17.05 5.72
N ILE A 151 12.46 -17.16 5.03
CA ILE A 151 12.36 -17.96 3.80
C ILE A 151 13.30 -17.44 2.71
N LEU A 152 13.44 -16.12 2.56
CA LEU A 152 14.36 -15.55 1.58
C LEU A 152 15.84 -15.78 1.94
N LEU A 153 16.20 -15.78 3.23
CA LEU A 153 17.54 -16.10 3.69
C LEU A 153 17.86 -17.59 3.45
N GLU A 154 16.98 -18.50 3.88
CA GLU A 154 17.13 -19.94 3.72
C GLU A 154 17.23 -20.36 2.24
N SER A 155 16.51 -19.63 1.36
CA SER A 155 16.50 -19.88 -0.08
C SER A 155 17.63 -19.16 -0.84
N ASN A 156 18.50 -18.39 -0.17
CA ASN A 156 19.51 -17.53 -0.78
C ASN A 156 18.95 -16.48 -1.76
N LEU A 157 17.72 -16.02 -1.55
CA LEU A 157 17.04 -15.05 -2.40
C LEU A 157 17.02 -13.63 -1.81
N ARG A 158 17.39 -13.47 -0.52
CA ARG A 158 17.24 -12.19 0.20
C ARG A 158 17.97 -11.01 -0.45
N SER A 159 19.15 -11.26 -1.02
CA SER A 159 19.96 -10.22 -1.67
C SER A 159 19.42 -9.76 -3.03
N MET A 160 18.46 -10.49 -3.60
CA MET A 160 17.91 -10.21 -4.93
C MET A 160 16.77 -9.21 -4.90
N VAL A 161 16.25 -8.86 -3.73
CA VAL A 161 15.04 -8.03 -3.59
C VAL A 161 15.17 -7.06 -2.42
N LYS A 162 14.55 -5.88 -2.54
CA LYS A 162 14.33 -4.97 -1.41
C LYS A 162 13.01 -5.28 -0.71
N LEU A 163 13.03 -5.27 0.61
CA LEU A 163 11.83 -5.49 1.43
C LEU A 163 11.32 -4.18 2.02
N GLN A 164 10.02 -4.00 1.97
CA GLN A 164 9.31 -2.91 2.63
C GLN A 164 8.22 -3.49 3.54
N THR A 165 7.94 -2.79 4.62
CA THR A 165 6.72 -3.05 5.39
C THR A 165 5.88 -1.80 5.53
N ASP A 166 4.56 -1.98 5.61
CA ASP A 166 3.59 -0.96 5.96
C ASP A 166 2.50 -1.53 6.89
N GLY A 167 1.63 -0.66 7.36
CA GLY A 167 0.49 -1.08 8.20
C GLY A 167 0.72 -0.81 9.68
N GLY A 168 0.84 0.45 10.03
CA GLY A 168 0.85 0.88 11.42
C GLY A 168 2.10 1.58 11.90
N LEU A 169 3.10 1.81 11.05
CA LEU A 169 4.30 2.55 11.41
C LEU A 169 3.96 4.02 11.72
N LYS A 170 4.44 4.56 12.84
CA LYS A 170 4.10 5.89 13.34
C LYS A 170 5.30 6.70 13.85
N VAL A 171 6.27 6.04 14.48
CA VAL A 171 7.42 6.68 15.15
C VAL A 171 8.74 6.04 14.73
N GLY A 172 9.85 6.64 15.09
CA GLY A 172 11.20 6.14 14.75
C GLY A 172 11.47 4.75 15.32
N LEU A 173 10.93 4.42 16.49
CA LEU A 173 11.05 3.09 17.07
C LEU A 173 10.40 2.00 16.19
N ASP A 174 9.29 2.30 15.51
CA ASP A 174 8.67 1.36 14.58
C ASP A 174 9.58 1.09 13.38
N VAL A 175 10.29 2.12 12.91
CA VAL A 175 11.29 2.00 11.83
C VAL A 175 12.44 1.08 12.26
N ILE A 176 12.99 1.29 13.46
CA ILE A 176 14.06 0.46 14.01
C ILE A 176 13.60 -1.00 14.13
N LYS A 177 12.41 -1.25 14.68
CA LYS A 177 11.85 -2.61 14.76
C LYS A 177 11.72 -3.22 13.37
N ALA A 178 11.16 -2.51 12.41
CA ALA A 178 11.00 -3.00 11.05
C ALA A 178 12.35 -3.32 10.38
N ALA A 179 13.38 -2.50 10.60
CA ALA A 179 14.74 -2.76 10.13
C ALA A 179 15.34 -4.03 10.73
N ILE A 180 15.14 -4.27 12.04
CA ILE A 180 15.58 -5.49 12.73
C ILE A 180 14.89 -6.73 12.12
N PHE A 181 13.62 -6.63 11.73
CA PHE A 181 12.90 -7.69 11.03
C PHE A 181 13.29 -7.84 9.55
N GLY A 182 14.21 -7.03 9.05
CA GLY A 182 14.78 -7.13 7.70
C GLY A 182 14.19 -6.19 6.67
N ALA A 183 13.41 -5.17 7.04
CA ALA A 183 12.92 -4.18 6.10
C ALA A 183 14.01 -3.19 5.69
N ASP A 184 14.13 -2.97 4.37
CA ASP A 184 15.02 -1.95 3.77
C ASP A 184 14.29 -0.61 3.58
N SER A 185 12.94 -0.62 3.65
CA SER A 185 12.08 0.54 3.40
C SER A 185 10.81 0.49 4.24
N PHE A 186 10.21 1.65 4.49
CA PHE A 186 9.15 1.81 5.48
C PHE A 186 7.99 2.62 4.91
N GLY A 187 6.77 2.05 4.93
CA GLY A 187 5.57 2.68 4.43
C GLY A 187 4.71 3.29 5.53
N PHE A 188 4.38 4.56 5.40
CA PHE A 188 3.53 5.30 6.34
C PHE A 188 2.23 5.72 5.68
N GLY A 189 1.12 5.53 6.38
CA GLY A 189 -0.20 5.94 5.91
C GLY A 189 -0.90 6.86 6.90
N THR A 190 -1.36 6.31 8.01
CA THR A 190 -2.21 7.02 8.98
C THR A 190 -1.52 8.20 9.66
N ALA A 191 -0.25 8.06 10.08
CA ALA A 191 0.45 9.10 10.81
C ALA A 191 0.67 10.39 9.98
N PRO A 192 1.12 10.33 8.71
CA PRO A 192 1.15 11.51 7.84
C PRO A 192 -0.24 12.13 7.61
N MET A 193 -1.30 11.31 7.50
CA MET A 193 -2.66 11.84 7.39
C MET A 193 -3.10 12.58 8.66
N ILE A 194 -2.71 12.09 9.84
CA ILE A 194 -2.96 12.80 11.11
C ILE A 194 -2.21 14.14 11.12
N ALA A 195 -0.97 14.17 10.65
CA ALA A 195 -0.23 15.42 10.50
C ALA A 195 -0.93 16.42 9.55
N MET A 196 -1.70 15.94 8.57
CA MET A 196 -2.56 16.76 7.70
C MET A 196 -3.92 17.14 8.32
N GLY A 197 -4.20 16.78 9.57
CA GLY A 197 -5.45 17.11 10.25
C GLY A 197 -6.47 15.97 10.36
N CYS A 198 -6.15 14.74 9.93
CA CYS A 198 -7.05 13.59 10.11
C CYS A 198 -7.32 13.32 11.59
N LYS A 199 -8.59 13.20 11.97
CA LYS A 199 -9.03 12.90 13.34
C LYS A 199 -9.16 11.41 13.66
N TYR A 200 -8.73 10.53 12.74
CA TYR A 200 -8.73 9.07 12.94
C TYR A 200 -10.11 8.46 13.26
N LEU A 201 -11.18 9.02 12.72
CA LEU A 201 -12.54 8.56 12.97
C LEU A 201 -12.91 7.23 12.31
N ARG A 202 -12.10 6.76 11.34
CA ARG A 202 -12.33 5.51 10.59
C ARG A 202 -13.68 5.42 9.87
N ILE A 203 -14.24 6.57 9.47
CA ILE A 203 -15.48 6.68 8.68
C ILE A 203 -15.20 7.04 7.21
N CYS A 204 -13.98 6.83 6.73
CA CYS A 204 -13.54 7.18 5.38
C CYS A 204 -14.40 6.54 4.29
N HIS A 205 -14.91 5.34 4.53
CA HIS A 205 -15.80 4.61 3.60
C HIS A 205 -17.15 5.28 3.38
N LEU A 206 -17.60 6.15 4.29
CA LEU A 206 -18.89 6.85 4.18
C LEU A 206 -18.83 8.12 3.31
N ASN A 207 -17.65 8.52 2.81
CA ASN A 207 -17.46 9.78 2.09
C ASN A 207 -17.87 11.05 2.88
N ASN A 208 -17.89 10.97 4.19
CA ASN A 208 -18.30 12.04 5.11
C ASN A 208 -17.17 12.33 6.12
N CYS A 209 -15.98 12.66 5.60
CA CYS A 209 -14.83 12.96 6.43
C CYS A 209 -14.97 14.35 7.06
N ALA A 210 -15.04 14.43 8.38
CA ALA A 210 -15.20 15.68 9.11
C ALA A 210 -14.06 16.70 8.92
N THR A 211 -12.90 16.26 8.41
CA THR A 211 -11.72 17.12 8.19
C THR A 211 -11.35 17.29 6.71
N GLY A 212 -12.16 16.79 5.79
CA GLY A 212 -11.88 16.91 4.36
C GLY A 212 -10.75 16.02 3.80
N VAL A 213 -9.98 15.31 4.65
CA VAL A 213 -8.79 14.54 4.22
C VAL A 213 -9.15 13.35 3.33
N ALA A 214 -10.28 12.67 3.58
CA ALA A 214 -10.62 11.41 2.91
C ALA A 214 -12.06 11.42 2.33
N THR A 215 -12.48 12.53 1.75
CA THR A 215 -13.77 12.68 1.10
C THR A 215 -13.61 13.22 -0.32
N GLN A 216 -14.61 12.97 -1.18
CA GLN A 216 -14.77 13.61 -2.50
C GLN A 216 -15.80 14.75 -2.45
N HIS A 217 -16.34 15.04 -1.28
CA HIS A 217 -17.37 16.07 -1.13
C HIS A 217 -16.73 17.47 -1.10
N ILE A 218 -16.77 18.19 -2.23
CA ILE A 218 -16.11 19.49 -2.43
C ILE A 218 -16.42 20.48 -1.30
N LYS A 219 -17.70 20.62 -0.90
CA LYS A 219 -18.07 21.55 0.18
C LYS A 219 -17.44 21.21 1.53
N ILE A 220 -17.14 19.95 1.79
CA ILE A 220 -16.44 19.54 3.02
C ILE A 220 -14.96 19.87 2.87
N ILE A 221 -14.36 19.55 1.72
CA ILE A 221 -12.96 19.86 1.45
C ILE A 221 -12.72 21.37 1.62
N ASP A 222 -13.49 22.20 0.93
CA ASP A 222 -13.31 23.66 0.94
C ASP A 222 -13.48 24.29 2.34
N LYS A 223 -14.31 23.69 3.20
CA LYS A 223 -14.62 24.24 4.52
C LYS A 223 -13.79 23.66 5.66
N GLN A 224 -13.32 22.42 5.55
CA GLN A 224 -12.78 21.66 6.66
C GLN A 224 -11.32 21.24 6.48
N PHE A 225 -10.83 21.19 5.22
CA PHE A 225 -9.45 20.79 4.97
C PHE A 225 -8.51 21.98 5.16
N ASP A 226 -7.62 21.85 6.15
CA ASP A 226 -6.58 22.82 6.50
C ASP A 226 -5.17 22.19 6.52
N GLY A 227 -5.02 21.09 5.76
CA GLY A 227 -3.76 20.35 5.70
C GLY A 227 -2.62 21.18 5.08
N GLU A 228 -1.46 21.14 5.71
CA GLU A 228 -0.26 21.84 5.28
C GLU A 228 0.86 20.84 4.95
N VAL A 229 1.57 21.08 3.86
CA VAL A 229 2.73 20.26 3.45
C VAL A 229 3.83 20.26 4.53
N GLU A 230 4.06 21.40 5.17
CA GLU A 230 5.09 21.55 6.18
C GLU A 230 4.83 20.68 7.43
N LYS A 231 3.60 20.46 7.80
CA LYS A 231 3.24 19.55 8.91
C LYS A 231 3.68 18.11 8.61
N VAL A 232 3.47 17.63 7.39
CA VAL A 232 3.90 16.30 6.96
C VAL A 232 5.42 16.21 6.86
N ARG A 233 6.06 17.24 6.29
CA ARG A 233 7.52 17.33 6.23
C ARG A 233 8.15 17.28 7.61
N ASN A 234 7.66 18.08 8.54
CA ASN A 234 8.18 18.14 9.91
C ASN A 234 7.96 16.80 10.64
N TYR A 235 6.82 16.17 10.45
CA TYR A 235 6.58 14.82 10.98
C TYR A 235 7.69 13.83 10.54
N PHE A 236 8.03 13.78 9.26
CA PHE A 236 9.09 12.88 8.80
C PHE A 236 10.49 13.30 9.25
N LEU A 237 10.76 14.61 9.43
CA LEU A 237 12.01 15.07 10.02
C LEU A 237 12.16 14.60 11.47
N PHE A 238 11.08 14.64 12.26
CA PHE A 238 11.09 14.13 13.64
C PHE A 238 11.26 12.61 13.68
N VAL A 239 10.55 11.85 12.83
CA VAL A 239 10.75 10.40 12.72
C VAL A 239 12.20 10.06 12.37
N ALA A 240 12.78 10.78 11.40
CA ALA A 240 14.16 10.56 11.01
C ALA A 240 15.17 10.93 12.11
N GLN A 241 14.88 11.96 12.91
CA GLN A 241 15.71 12.34 14.04
C GLN A 241 15.64 11.26 15.15
N GLU A 242 14.46 10.80 15.48
CA GLU A 242 14.26 9.72 16.46
C GLU A 242 15.00 8.44 16.04
N VAL A 243 14.96 8.08 14.74
CA VAL A 243 15.74 6.94 14.19
C VAL A 243 17.24 7.13 14.41
N ARG A 244 17.79 8.33 14.15
CA ARG A 244 19.22 8.61 14.39
C ARG A 244 19.60 8.48 15.87
N GLU A 245 18.72 8.93 16.77
CA GLU A 245 18.93 8.84 18.21
C GLU A 245 18.96 7.38 18.69
N TYR A 246 18.06 6.52 18.19
CA TYR A 246 18.12 5.09 18.48
C TYR A 246 19.38 4.43 17.91
N LEU A 247 19.73 4.74 16.66
CA LEU A 247 20.94 4.17 16.05
C LEU A 247 22.23 4.59 16.77
N ALA A 248 22.25 5.76 17.43
CA ALA A 248 23.38 6.20 18.22
C ALA A 248 23.48 5.49 19.60
N GLN A 249 22.43 4.81 20.04
CA GLN A 249 22.39 4.06 21.30
C GLN A 249 22.70 2.55 21.11
N LEU A 250 22.63 2.06 19.88
CA LEU A 250 22.94 0.67 19.50
C LEU A 250 24.43 0.53 19.16
#